data_d2444f736bc3c651cb607a812baf7f5d
#
_entry.id   d2444f736bc3c651cb607a812baf7f5d
#
_cell.length_a   1.000
_cell.length_b   1.000
_cell.length_c   1.000
_cell.angle_alpha   90.00
_cell.angle_beta   90.00
_cell.angle_gamma   90.00
#
_symmetry.space_group_name_H-M   'P 1'
#
loop_
_entity.id
_entity.type
_entity.pdbx_description
1 polymer ?
#
loop_
_entity_poly.entity_id
_entity_poly.type
_entity_poly.pdbx_seq_one_letter_code
_entity_poly.pdbx_strand_id
1 'polypeptide(L)'
;EMYFNMDRASQSVVIDRGMALHKMIRLMTISTGGQAYLNFMGNEFGHPEWIDFPREGNGWSYAHARRQWSLAKNGFLRYSWLGDFDKAMIKLVKRYKVLEDSYAWNLAMDECNKTMVFSHGNLLFVFNWHPTASIPDYELPVQAPGKYVPVLSTDERRFGGQQRQAMDAEHFSFPARDGDNTERPHIRIYNTARTATVYLRKK
;
A
#
# COMPACT_ATOMS: atom_id res chain seq x y z
N GLU A 1 -18.98 -2.34 6.20
CA GLU A 1 -18.98 -2.09 7.67
C GLU A 1 -17.78 -1.25 8.10
N MET A 2 -16.60 -1.52 7.57
CA MET A 2 -15.39 -0.77 7.92
C MET A 2 -15.60 0.75 7.84
N TYR A 3 -16.16 1.24 6.76
CA TYR A 3 -16.26 2.67 6.52
C TYR A 3 -17.24 3.41 7.42
N PHE A 4 -18.18 2.72 8.05
CA PHE A 4 -19.15 3.32 8.99
C PHE A 4 -18.63 3.41 10.44
N ASN A 5 -17.60 2.64 10.80
CA ASN A 5 -17.07 2.54 12.15
C ASN A 5 -15.66 3.16 12.26
N MET A 6 -15.51 4.35 11.70
CA MET A 6 -14.22 5.03 11.54
C MET A 6 -13.86 6.00 12.67
N ASP A 7 -14.42 5.83 13.87
CA ASP A 7 -14.03 6.61 15.05
C ASP A 7 -12.60 6.22 15.49
N ARG A 8 -11.76 7.22 15.77
CA ARG A 8 -10.38 7.01 16.25
C ARG A 8 -10.32 6.45 17.67
N ALA A 9 -11.32 6.74 18.51
CA ALA A 9 -11.40 6.22 19.86
C ALA A 9 -11.82 4.75 19.91
N SER A 10 -12.50 4.26 18.87
CA SER A 10 -12.91 2.86 18.77
C SER A 10 -11.72 1.94 18.52
N GLN A 11 -11.53 0.94 19.40
CA GLN A 11 -10.56 -0.12 19.20
C GLN A 11 -11.23 -1.32 18.52
N SER A 12 -11.02 -1.47 17.23
CA SER A 12 -11.57 -2.55 16.43
C SER A 12 -10.53 -3.15 15.50
N VAL A 13 -10.16 -4.40 15.78
CA VAL A 13 -9.25 -5.18 14.92
C VAL A 13 -9.82 -5.34 13.52
N VAL A 14 -11.14 -5.39 13.35
CA VAL A 14 -11.80 -5.49 12.04
C VAL A 14 -11.56 -4.22 11.23
N ILE A 15 -11.74 -3.05 11.87
CA ILE A 15 -11.50 -1.76 11.22
C ILE A 15 -10.01 -1.57 10.89
N ASP A 16 -9.12 -1.87 11.82
CA ASP A 16 -7.68 -1.75 11.61
C ASP A 16 -7.20 -2.63 10.44
N ARG A 17 -7.70 -3.87 10.37
CA ARG A 17 -7.44 -4.80 9.26
C ARG A 17 -8.01 -4.31 7.93
N GLY A 18 -9.23 -3.79 7.95
CA GLY A 18 -9.87 -3.21 6.77
C GLY A 18 -9.08 -2.02 6.23
N MET A 19 -8.64 -1.11 7.10
CA MET A 19 -7.80 0.03 6.72
C MET A 19 -6.43 -0.40 6.16
N ALA A 20 -5.80 -1.40 6.77
CA ALA A 20 -4.55 -1.95 6.27
C ALA A 20 -4.71 -2.49 4.84
N LEU A 21 -5.73 -3.33 4.62
CA LEU A 21 -6.03 -3.91 3.30
C LEU A 21 -6.43 -2.84 2.28
N HIS A 22 -7.22 -1.84 2.66
CA HIS A 22 -7.58 -0.73 1.78
C HIS A 22 -6.33 -0.04 1.21
N LYS A 23 -5.39 0.33 2.07
CA LYS A 23 -4.12 0.95 1.65
C LYS A 23 -3.29 0.03 0.75
N MET A 24 -3.18 -1.25 1.11
CA MET A 24 -2.45 -2.25 0.32
C MET A 24 -3.06 -2.43 -1.07
N ILE A 25 -4.38 -2.60 -1.17
CA ILE A 25 -5.07 -2.76 -2.45
C ILE A 25 -4.85 -1.54 -3.35
N ARG A 26 -4.98 -0.34 -2.80
CA ARG A 26 -4.75 0.88 -3.58
C ARG A 26 -3.32 0.98 -4.11
N LEU A 27 -2.33 0.68 -3.25
CA LEU A 27 -0.92 0.68 -3.66
C LEU A 27 -0.66 -0.41 -4.72
N MET A 28 -1.21 -1.61 -4.56
CA MET A 28 -1.12 -2.68 -5.54
C MET A 28 -1.70 -2.22 -6.88
N THR A 29 -2.92 -1.70 -6.89
CA THR A 29 -3.61 -1.29 -8.13
C THR A 29 -2.81 -0.24 -8.89
N ILE A 30 -2.30 0.81 -8.22
CA ILE A 30 -1.55 1.87 -8.91
C ILE A 30 -0.17 1.41 -9.39
N SER A 31 0.47 0.48 -8.67
CA SER A 31 1.82 0.02 -9.00
C SER A 31 1.88 -1.11 -10.02
N THR A 32 0.75 -1.78 -10.30
CA THR A 32 0.66 -2.87 -11.29
C THR A 32 -0.31 -2.58 -12.44
N GLY A 33 -1.05 -1.48 -12.37
CA GLY A 33 -2.11 -1.12 -13.33
C GLY A 33 -1.63 -0.59 -14.69
N GLY A 34 -0.34 -0.64 -15.00
CA GLY A 34 0.22 -0.15 -16.25
C GLY A 34 0.39 1.38 -16.27
N GLN A 35 0.03 2.03 -17.37
CA GLN A 35 0.31 3.46 -17.59
C GLN A 35 -0.73 4.42 -17.02
N ALA A 36 -1.82 3.91 -16.47
CA ALA A 36 -2.90 4.74 -15.93
C ALA A 36 -3.49 4.17 -14.65
N TYR A 37 -4.01 5.05 -13.82
CA TYR A 37 -4.72 4.73 -12.59
C TYR A 37 -6.01 5.53 -12.51
N LEU A 38 -7.13 4.82 -12.57
CA LEU A 38 -8.46 5.41 -12.39
C LEU A 38 -8.92 5.22 -10.96
N ASN A 39 -9.14 6.32 -10.25
CA ASN A 39 -9.73 6.32 -8.93
C ASN A 39 -11.20 6.73 -9.00
N PHE A 40 -12.10 5.89 -8.52
CA PHE A 40 -13.49 6.31 -8.31
C PHE A 40 -13.53 7.27 -7.13
N MET A 41 -14.17 8.41 -7.31
CA MET A 41 -14.20 9.49 -6.33
C MET A 41 -14.71 9.04 -4.97
N GLY A 42 -13.94 9.37 -3.92
CA GLY A 42 -14.16 8.99 -2.52
C GLY A 42 -13.36 7.77 -2.08
N ASN A 43 -12.91 6.91 -2.99
CA ASN A 43 -12.05 5.78 -2.62
C ASN A 43 -10.74 6.22 -1.97
N GLU A 44 -10.24 7.42 -2.30
CA GLU A 44 -9.02 8.00 -1.74
C GLU A 44 -9.05 8.15 -0.23
N PHE A 45 -10.23 8.33 0.37
CA PHE A 45 -10.40 8.39 1.82
C PHE A 45 -11.41 7.37 2.38
N GLY A 46 -11.92 6.45 1.55
CA GLY A 46 -12.85 5.42 1.98
C GLY A 46 -14.25 5.97 2.29
N HIS A 47 -14.80 6.81 1.40
CA HIS A 47 -16.14 7.37 1.54
C HIS A 47 -17.19 6.28 1.74
N PRO A 48 -18.02 6.33 2.80
CA PRO A 48 -18.88 5.21 3.18
C PRO A 48 -20.16 5.10 2.38
N GLU A 49 -20.61 6.21 1.77
CA GLU A 49 -21.89 6.23 1.09
C GLU A 49 -21.81 5.75 -0.35
N TRP A 50 -22.86 5.08 -0.77
CA TRP A 50 -23.12 4.79 -2.17
C TRP A 50 -23.25 6.11 -2.96
N ILE A 51 -22.68 6.15 -4.15
CA ILE A 51 -22.86 7.25 -5.08
C ILE A 51 -23.92 6.84 -6.09
N ASP A 52 -25.06 7.50 -6.01
CA ASP A 52 -26.15 7.33 -6.96
C ASP A 52 -26.29 8.59 -7.82
N PHE A 53 -25.86 8.49 -9.07
CA PHE A 53 -25.99 9.58 -10.02
C PHE A 53 -27.45 9.81 -10.41
N PRO A 54 -27.85 11.05 -10.79
CA PRO A 54 -29.20 11.33 -11.22
C PRO A 54 -29.62 10.40 -12.37
N ARG A 55 -30.74 9.73 -12.19
CA ARG A 55 -31.35 8.80 -13.13
C ARG A 55 -32.86 8.73 -12.88
N GLU A 56 -33.62 8.18 -13.82
CA GLU A 56 -35.06 8.06 -13.70
C GLU A 56 -35.49 7.35 -12.42
N GLY A 57 -34.85 6.23 -12.07
CA GLY A 57 -35.16 5.41 -10.90
C GLY A 57 -34.95 6.08 -9.54
N ASN A 58 -34.27 7.24 -9.47
CA ASN A 58 -34.13 8.05 -8.25
C ASN A 58 -34.75 9.46 -8.40
N GLY A 59 -35.63 9.67 -9.37
CA GLY A 59 -36.26 10.94 -9.65
C GLY A 59 -35.28 12.07 -10.02
N TRP A 60 -34.17 11.72 -10.67
CA TRP A 60 -33.10 12.64 -11.08
C TRP A 60 -32.46 13.38 -9.89
N SER A 61 -32.43 12.74 -8.71
CA SER A 61 -31.90 13.31 -7.48
C SER A 61 -30.39 13.39 -7.47
N TYR A 62 -29.86 14.51 -6.99
CA TYR A 62 -28.41 14.72 -6.72
C TYR A 62 -28.03 14.43 -5.25
N ALA A 63 -28.96 13.99 -4.41
CA ALA A 63 -28.74 13.84 -2.97
C ALA A 63 -27.54 12.94 -2.64
N HIS A 64 -27.33 11.86 -3.41
CA HIS A 64 -26.25 10.92 -3.23
C HIS A 64 -25.16 11.01 -4.32
N ALA A 65 -25.19 12.05 -5.15
CA ALA A 65 -24.15 12.28 -6.19
C ALA A 65 -22.98 13.15 -5.70
N ARG A 66 -22.68 13.11 -4.42
CA ARG A 66 -21.68 13.99 -3.78
C ARG A 66 -20.75 13.22 -2.85
N ARG A 67 -19.63 13.88 -2.47
CA ARG A 67 -18.70 13.43 -1.44
C ARG A 67 -18.87 14.22 -0.17
N GLN A 68 -18.86 13.53 0.96
CA GLN A 68 -18.85 14.15 2.28
C GLN A 68 -17.40 14.46 2.70
N TRP A 69 -16.84 15.55 2.18
CA TRP A 69 -15.48 15.99 2.52
C TRP A 69 -15.28 16.26 4.01
N SER A 70 -16.37 16.57 4.72
CA SER A 70 -16.35 16.75 6.18
C SER A 70 -15.84 15.51 6.91
N LEU A 71 -16.11 14.29 6.41
CA LEU A 71 -15.59 13.05 6.98
C LEU A 71 -14.05 13.00 6.91
N ALA A 72 -13.49 13.33 5.75
CA ALA A 72 -12.04 13.33 5.55
C ALA A 72 -11.33 14.43 6.37
N LYS A 73 -12.03 15.54 6.71
CA LYS A 73 -11.50 16.66 7.49
C LYS A 73 -11.72 16.51 9.00
N ASN A 74 -12.58 15.60 9.42
CA ASN A 74 -12.88 15.41 10.84
C ASN A 74 -11.74 14.71 11.55
N GLY A 75 -11.09 15.40 12.50
CA GLY A 75 -9.96 14.90 13.28
C GLY A 75 -10.28 13.75 14.24
N PHE A 76 -11.55 13.50 14.54
CA PHE A 76 -11.99 12.37 15.37
C PHE A 76 -12.21 11.08 14.57
N LEU A 77 -12.19 11.18 13.23
CA LEU A 77 -12.41 10.04 12.34
C LEU A 77 -11.11 9.61 11.65
N ARG A 78 -11.10 8.36 11.19
CA ARG A 78 -9.93 7.71 10.57
C ARG A 78 -9.83 7.95 9.06
N TYR A 79 -10.83 8.56 8.42
CA TYR A 79 -10.85 8.80 6.97
C TYR A 79 -9.64 9.62 6.48
N SER A 80 -9.17 10.60 7.28
CA SER A 80 -7.99 11.39 6.94
C SER A 80 -6.73 10.54 6.77
N TRP A 81 -6.56 9.47 7.56
CA TRP A 81 -5.42 8.57 7.45
C TRP A 81 -5.36 7.85 6.10
N LEU A 82 -6.53 7.44 5.57
CA LEU A 82 -6.61 6.85 4.23
C LEU A 82 -6.27 7.88 3.16
N GLY A 83 -6.85 9.09 3.26
CA GLY A 83 -6.57 10.19 2.34
C GLY A 83 -5.11 10.66 2.36
N ASP A 84 -4.47 10.66 3.54
CA ASP A 84 -3.05 11.01 3.67
C ASP A 84 -2.14 9.94 3.07
N PHE A 85 -2.50 8.66 3.21
CA PHE A 85 -1.82 7.57 2.53
C PHE A 85 -1.95 7.72 1.01
N ASP A 86 -3.15 7.98 0.50
CA ASP A 86 -3.39 8.16 -0.93
C ASP A 86 -2.55 9.30 -1.53
N LYS A 87 -2.50 10.45 -0.85
CA LYS A 87 -1.64 11.57 -1.24
C LYS A 87 -0.15 11.19 -1.27
N ALA A 88 0.31 10.44 -0.26
CA ALA A 88 1.71 10.00 -0.19
C ALA A 88 2.03 9.01 -1.29
N MET A 89 1.14 8.07 -1.57
CA MET A 89 1.23 7.09 -2.65
C MET A 89 1.31 7.79 -4.03
N ILE A 90 0.40 8.71 -4.32
CA ILE A 90 0.41 9.46 -5.59
C ILE A 90 1.68 10.31 -5.72
N LYS A 91 2.14 10.93 -4.62
CA LYS A 91 3.39 11.72 -4.62
C LYS A 91 4.61 10.83 -4.93
N LEU A 92 4.66 9.63 -4.37
CA LEU A 92 5.71 8.64 -4.65
C LEU A 92 5.67 8.22 -6.12
N VAL A 93 4.51 7.83 -6.64
CA VAL A 93 4.30 7.39 -8.02
C VAL A 93 4.74 8.47 -9.01
N LYS A 94 4.35 9.74 -8.77
CA LYS A 94 4.77 10.88 -9.60
C LYS A 94 6.28 11.13 -9.51
N ARG A 95 6.85 11.09 -8.30
CA ARG A 95 8.28 11.37 -8.08
C ARG A 95 9.17 10.38 -8.82
N TYR A 96 8.80 9.12 -8.80
CA TYR A 96 9.59 8.03 -9.38
C TYR A 96 9.07 7.55 -10.74
N LYS A 97 8.07 8.26 -11.32
CA LYS A 97 7.54 8.01 -12.67
C LYS A 97 7.03 6.58 -12.88
N VAL A 98 6.43 5.99 -11.85
CA VAL A 98 6.00 4.58 -11.86
C VAL A 98 5.05 4.27 -13.01
N LEU A 99 4.15 5.20 -13.38
CA LEU A 99 3.22 5.00 -14.50
C LEU A 99 3.84 5.29 -15.88
N GLU A 100 5.03 5.88 -15.94
CA GLU A 100 5.76 6.11 -17.18
C GLU A 100 6.60 4.87 -17.57
N ASP A 101 7.10 4.13 -16.57
CA ASP A 101 7.75 2.84 -16.73
C ASP A 101 6.67 1.75 -16.65
N SER A 102 6.27 1.23 -17.78
CA SER A 102 5.09 0.34 -17.90
C SER A 102 5.30 -1.07 -17.38
N TYR A 103 6.46 -1.41 -16.82
CA TYR A 103 6.78 -2.79 -16.47
C TYR A 103 7.07 -3.00 -14.98
N ALA A 104 6.19 -3.76 -14.33
CA ALA A 104 6.42 -4.28 -13.00
C ALA A 104 7.10 -5.68 -13.10
N TRP A 105 8.37 -5.78 -12.71
CA TRP A 105 9.12 -7.03 -12.74
C TRP A 105 8.82 -7.86 -11.51
N ASN A 106 8.15 -8.98 -11.68
CA ASN A 106 7.96 -9.94 -10.59
C ASN A 106 9.30 -10.55 -10.18
N LEU A 107 9.60 -10.47 -8.88
CA LEU A 107 10.83 -11.01 -8.29
C LEU A 107 10.55 -12.25 -7.45
N ALA A 108 9.47 -12.26 -6.68
CA ALA A 108 9.07 -13.40 -5.87
C ALA A 108 7.56 -13.43 -5.59
N MET A 109 7.01 -14.64 -5.58
CA MET A 109 5.65 -14.96 -5.15
C MET A 109 5.74 -16.10 -4.13
N ASP A 110 5.70 -15.77 -2.85
CA ASP A 110 5.75 -16.75 -1.75
C ASP A 110 4.32 -17.04 -1.28
N GLU A 111 3.74 -18.11 -1.79
CA GLU A 111 2.38 -18.51 -1.44
C GLU A 111 2.24 -18.98 0.01
N CYS A 112 3.27 -19.55 0.61
CA CYS A 112 3.23 -19.99 2.00
C CYS A 112 3.14 -18.80 2.95
N ASN A 113 3.99 -17.80 2.76
CA ASN A 113 4.05 -16.60 3.58
C ASN A 113 3.15 -15.46 3.06
N LYS A 114 2.40 -15.69 1.96
CA LYS A 114 1.52 -14.70 1.34
C LYS A 114 2.25 -13.41 0.98
N THR A 115 3.49 -13.53 0.55
CA THR A 115 4.36 -12.39 0.21
C THR A 115 4.53 -12.28 -1.29
N MET A 116 4.36 -11.06 -1.80
CA MET A 116 4.62 -10.71 -3.20
C MET A 116 5.68 -9.62 -3.26
N VAL A 117 6.66 -9.80 -4.15
CA VAL A 117 7.76 -8.87 -4.35
C VAL A 117 7.91 -8.57 -5.84
N PHE A 118 7.93 -7.30 -6.19
CA PHE A 118 8.21 -6.86 -7.56
C PHE A 118 8.96 -5.54 -7.55
N SER A 119 9.65 -5.24 -8.64
CA SER A 119 10.34 -3.97 -8.84
C SER A 119 9.71 -3.12 -9.94
N HIS A 120 9.80 -1.83 -9.79
CA HIS A 120 9.42 -0.83 -10.78
C HIS A 120 10.53 0.23 -10.84
N GLY A 121 11.37 0.17 -11.87
CA GLY A 121 12.58 0.99 -11.92
C GLY A 121 13.49 0.76 -10.70
N ASN A 122 13.78 1.83 -9.95
CA ASN A 122 14.57 1.74 -8.71
C ASN A 122 13.73 1.47 -7.44
N LEU A 123 12.43 1.26 -7.58
CA LEU A 123 11.56 0.94 -6.46
C LEU A 123 11.36 -0.56 -6.34
N LEU A 124 11.42 -1.05 -5.12
CA LEU A 124 11.07 -2.42 -4.74
C LEU A 124 9.79 -2.37 -3.92
N PHE A 125 8.77 -3.09 -4.36
CA PHE A 125 7.48 -3.20 -3.69
C PHE A 125 7.40 -4.56 -3.01
N VAL A 126 7.14 -4.56 -1.71
CA VAL A 126 6.99 -5.78 -0.90
C VAL A 126 5.62 -5.75 -0.22
N PHE A 127 4.81 -6.75 -0.50
CA PHE A 127 3.47 -6.94 0.08
C PHE A 127 3.46 -8.21 0.91
N ASN A 128 3.10 -8.10 2.17
CA ASN A 128 2.78 -9.24 3.00
C ASN A 128 1.27 -9.28 3.28
N TRP A 129 0.57 -10.14 2.59
CA TRP A 129 -0.88 -10.34 2.72
C TRP A 129 -1.26 -11.26 3.87
N HIS A 130 -0.27 -11.86 4.56
CA HIS A 130 -0.56 -12.81 5.63
C HIS A 130 -1.33 -12.11 6.76
N PRO A 131 -2.41 -12.73 7.29
CA PRO A 131 -3.26 -12.10 8.27
C PRO A 131 -2.58 -11.80 9.62
N THR A 132 -1.54 -12.55 9.99
CA THR A 132 -0.93 -12.45 11.32
C THR A 132 0.58 -12.65 11.34
N ALA A 133 1.17 -13.36 10.36
CA ALA A 133 2.59 -13.68 10.39
C ALA A 133 3.46 -12.51 9.94
N SER A 134 4.23 -11.98 10.88
CA SER A 134 5.37 -11.11 10.62
C SER A 134 6.64 -11.95 10.72
N ILE A 135 7.54 -11.83 9.74
CA ILE A 135 8.70 -12.70 9.61
C ILE A 135 9.97 -11.85 9.76
N PRO A 136 10.76 -12.06 10.83
CA PRO A 136 12.06 -11.43 10.97
C PRO A 136 13.05 -12.02 9.97
N ASP A 137 14.03 -11.23 9.58
CA ASP A 137 15.11 -11.62 8.66
C ASP A 137 14.63 -12.31 7.38
N TYR A 138 13.45 -11.89 6.90
CA TYR A 138 12.88 -12.43 5.68
C TYR A 138 13.75 -12.05 4.48
N GLU A 139 14.32 -13.08 3.86
CA GLU A 139 15.18 -12.95 2.71
C GLU A 139 14.36 -12.88 1.43
N LEU A 140 14.65 -11.89 0.59
CA LEU A 140 13.95 -11.72 -0.67
C LEU A 140 14.90 -11.24 -1.78
N PRO A 141 14.69 -11.68 -3.03
CA PRO A 141 15.49 -11.27 -4.16
C PRO A 141 15.22 -9.80 -4.51
N VAL A 142 16.26 -9.15 -5.04
CA VAL A 142 16.17 -7.79 -5.58
C VAL A 142 16.74 -7.75 -6.99
N GLN A 143 16.31 -6.78 -7.77
CA GLN A 143 16.67 -6.69 -9.19
C GLN A 143 18.16 -6.38 -9.41
N ALA A 144 18.77 -5.62 -8.51
CA ALA A 144 20.18 -5.23 -8.66
C ALA A 144 20.84 -4.96 -7.30
N PRO A 145 22.17 -5.12 -7.21
CA PRO A 145 22.90 -4.81 -6.00
C PRO A 145 22.76 -3.35 -5.58
N GLY A 146 22.82 -3.09 -4.27
CA GLY A 146 22.78 -1.74 -3.72
C GLY A 146 22.21 -1.68 -2.31
N LYS A 147 22.00 -0.46 -1.86
CA LYS A 147 21.35 -0.15 -0.59
C LYS A 147 19.87 0.14 -0.82
N TYR A 148 19.00 -0.52 -0.07
CA TYR A 148 17.55 -0.35 -0.13
C TYR A 148 17.06 0.34 1.14
N VAL A 149 16.32 1.44 0.97
CA VAL A 149 15.76 2.21 2.10
C VAL A 149 14.25 2.32 1.94
N PRO A 150 13.45 2.13 3.00
CA PRO A 150 12.01 2.29 2.92
C PRO A 150 11.66 3.76 2.66
N VAL A 151 10.73 4.00 1.74
CA VAL A 151 10.26 5.35 1.36
C VAL A 151 8.77 5.54 1.55
N LEU A 152 8.02 4.45 1.67
CA LEU A 152 6.60 4.44 1.99
C LEU A 152 6.23 3.10 2.61
N SER A 153 5.47 3.12 3.71
CA SER A 153 4.85 1.92 4.28
C SER A 153 3.38 2.18 4.63
N THR A 154 2.52 1.22 4.34
CA THR A 154 1.11 1.27 4.75
C THR A 154 0.93 1.25 6.27
N ASP A 155 1.98 0.86 7.01
CA ASP A 155 1.98 0.73 8.48
C ASP A 155 2.53 1.96 9.23
N GLU A 156 2.85 3.04 8.53
CA GLU A 156 3.31 4.28 9.17
C GLU A 156 2.21 4.90 10.06
N ARG A 157 2.59 5.41 11.23
CA ARG A 157 1.65 6.03 12.19
C ARG A 157 0.84 7.16 11.61
N ARG A 158 1.43 7.96 10.72
CA ARG A 158 0.73 9.06 10.03
C ARG A 158 -0.45 8.59 9.16
N PHE A 159 -0.52 7.31 8.85
CA PHE A 159 -1.61 6.67 8.10
C PHE A 159 -2.46 5.75 8.98
N GLY A 160 -2.39 5.91 10.31
CA GLY A 160 -3.10 5.07 11.27
C GLY A 160 -2.54 3.65 11.38
N GLY A 161 -1.28 3.44 11.01
CA GLY A 161 -0.56 2.19 11.20
C GLY A 161 0.13 2.10 12.56
N GLN A 162 0.77 0.96 12.82
CA GLN A 162 1.44 0.65 14.08
C GLN A 162 2.93 0.99 14.09
N GLN A 163 3.51 1.33 12.94
CA GLN A 163 4.94 1.63 12.77
C GLN A 163 5.85 0.47 13.24
N ARG A 164 5.50 -0.77 12.89
CA ARG A 164 6.26 -1.96 13.27
C ARG A 164 7.59 -2.10 12.52
N GLN A 165 7.77 -1.36 11.43
CA GLN A 165 8.99 -1.30 10.65
C GLN A 165 9.65 0.07 10.80
N ALA A 166 10.98 0.10 10.97
CA ALA A 166 11.75 1.32 10.99
C ALA A 166 11.88 1.91 9.56
N MET A 167 11.46 3.17 9.38
CA MET A 167 11.49 3.84 8.08
C MET A 167 12.87 4.45 7.75
N ASP A 168 13.79 4.44 8.68
CA ASP A 168 15.19 4.86 8.55
C ASP A 168 16.17 3.68 8.43
N ALA A 169 15.66 2.44 8.41
CA ALA A 169 16.49 1.26 8.26
C ALA A 169 17.13 1.20 6.86
N GLU A 170 18.39 0.78 6.82
CA GLU A 170 19.13 0.55 5.59
C GLU A 170 19.35 -0.94 5.39
N HIS A 171 19.00 -1.46 4.22
CA HIS A 171 19.16 -2.87 3.86
C HIS A 171 20.18 -2.97 2.73
N PHE A 172 21.29 -3.64 2.99
CA PHE A 172 22.34 -3.86 1.99
C PHE A 172 22.12 -5.20 1.30
N SER A 173 22.28 -5.20 -0.02
CA SER A 173 22.17 -6.45 -0.78
C SER A 173 23.41 -7.32 -0.60
N PHE A 174 23.20 -8.62 -0.63
CA PHE A 174 24.22 -9.66 -0.62
C PHE A 174 23.91 -10.72 -1.69
N PRO A 175 24.91 -11.42 -2.23
CA PRO A 175 24.67 -12.51 -3.17
C PRO A 175 24.02 -13.70 -2.45
N ALA A 176 22.95 -14.24 -3.03
CA ALA A 176 22.31 -15.46 -2.58
C ALA A 176 21.74 -16.24 -3.77
N ARG A 177 21.26 -17.45 -3.54
CA ARG A 177 20.66 -18.29 -4.57
C ARG A 177 19.18 -18.48 -4.32
N ASP A 178 18.41 -18.29 -5.38
CA ASP A 178 16.98 -18.60 -5.38
C ASP A 178 16.72 -20.13 -5.35
N GLY A 179 15.46 -20.49 -5.17
CA GLY A 179 15.04 -21.88 -5.18
C GLY A 179 15.33 -22.63 -6.51
N ASP A 180 15.53 -21.89 -7.61
CA ASP A 180 15.97 -22.41 -8.92
C ASP A 180 17.49 -22.47 -9.07
N ASN A 181 18.25 -22.27 -7.99
CA ASN A 181 19.71 -22.21 -7.93
C ASN A 181 20.36 -21.05 -8.70
N THR A 182 19.57 -20.05 -9.15
CA THR A 182 20.08 -18.84 -9.80
C THR A 182 20.66 -17.90 -8.75
N GLU A 183 21.90 -17.42 -8.95
CA GLU A 183 22.52 -16.43 -8.08
C GLU A 183 21.96 -15.03 -8.39
N ARG A 184 21.40 -14.39 -7.37
CA ARG A 184 20.86 -13.02 -7.45
C ARG A 184 21.18 -12.24 -6.18
N PRO A 185 21.19 -10.89 -6.24
CA PRO A 185 21.27 -10.11 -5.03
C PRO A 185 19.98 -10.24 -4.21
N HIS A 186 20.12 -10.38 -2.89
CA HIS A 186 19.03 -10.45 -1.93
C HIS A 186 19.20 -9.37 -0.86
N ILE A 187 18.11 -9.02 -0.20
CA ILE A 187 18.12 -8.24 1.05
C ILE A 187 17.36 -9.01 2.13
N ARG A 188 17.62 -8.67 3.40
CA ARG A 188 16.82 -9.13 4.54
C ARG A 188 16.03 -8.00 5.14
N ILE A 189 14.76 -8.26 5.42
CA ILE A 189 13.85 -7.28 6.00
C ILE A 189 13.04 -7.90 7.14
N TYR A 190 12.45 -7.05 7.97
CA TYR A 190 11.33 -7.47 8.80
C TYR A 190 10.04 -7.40 7.97
N ASN A 191 9.56 -8.55 7.52
CA ASN A 191 8.38 -8.66 6.65
C ASN A 191 7.10 -8.65 7.48
N THR A 192 6.55 -7.48 7.71
CA THR A 192 5.43 -7.24 8.64
C THR A 192 4.10 -7.70 8.05
N ALA A 193 3.30 -8.41 8.84
CA ALA A 193 1.97 -8.89 8.44
C ALA A 193 1.02 -7.75 8.04
N ARG A 194 0.21 -7.97 7.00
CA ARG A 194 -0.76 -6.99 6.48
C ARG A 194 -0.16 -5.63 6.20
N THR A 195 1.01 -5.61 5.57
CA THR A 195 1.64 -4.36 5.15
C THR A 195 2.13 -4.43 3.73
N ALA A 196 2.25 -3.26 3.13
CA ALA A 196 3.03 -3.06 1.93
C ALA A 196 4.06 -1.98 2.21
N THR A 197 5.32 -2.27 1.84
CA THR A 197 6.43 -1.33 1.98
C THR A 197 7.13 -1.16 0.64
N VAL A 198 7.42 0.08 0.30
CA VAL A 198 8.18 0.45 -0.90
C VAL A 198 9.56 0.87 -0.47
N TYR A 199 10.57 0.24 -1.05
CA TYR A 199 11.98 0.56 -0.84
C TYR A 199 12.55 1.25 -2.08
N LEU A 200 13.39 2.25 -1.86
CA LEU A 200 14.17 2.88 -2.90
C LEU A 200 15.58 2.28 -2.90
N ARG A 201 16.01 1.77 -4.05
CA ARG A 201 17.42 1.41 -4.26
C ARG A 201 18.25 2.68 -4.42
N LYS A 202 19.25 2.82 -3.57
CA LYS A 202 20.34 3.82 -3.69
C LYS A 202 21.59 3.11 -4.20
N LYS A 203 22.25 3.73 -5.16
CA LYS A 203 23.53 3.28 -5.67
C LYS A 203 24.62 3.51 -4.64
#